data_37c970cd4db05d3d05be5d54541b9201
#
_entry.id   37c970cd4db05d3d05be5d54541b9201
#
_cell.length_a   1.000
_cell.length_b   1.000
_cell.length_c   1.000
_cell.angle_alpha   90.00
_cell.angle_beta   90.00
_cell.angle_gamma   90.00
#
_symmetry.space_group_name_H-M   'P 1'
#
loop_
_entity.id
_entity.type
_entity.pdbx_description
1 polymer ?
#
loop_
_entity_poly.entity_id
_entity_poly.type
_entity_poly.pdbx_seq_one_letter_code
_entity_poly.pdbx_strand_id
1 'polypeptide(L)'
;MNEIQKAKVILKILNKTYPKIKVPLKSRNVFTLLISVLLSAQCTDVNVNNVTKKIYPKYYKPKHFVKLGRKKIEKLIKKIGIFRIKAKSIYNLSRILIEKYESKVPRSFEELEKLPGVGHKTASVVMSQGFGYAAFAVDTHIHRLAQRW
;
A
#
# COMPACT_ATOMS: atom_id res chain seq x y z
N MET A 1 32.01 -5.53 13.65
CA MET A 1 30.97 -4.56 13.29
C MET A 1 29.71 -4.91 14.06
N ASN A 2 29.16 -3.96 14.82
CA ASN A 2 27.93 -4.21 15.57
C ASN A 2 26.70 -4.12 14.67
N GLU A 3 25.54 -4.51 15.18
CA GLU A 3 24.29 -4.53 14.42
C GLU A 3 23.92 -3.16 13.84
N ILE A 4 24.15 -2.10 14.59
CA ILE A 4 23.83 -0.71 14.16
C ILE A 4 24.74 -0.30 13.00
N GLN A 5 26.03 -0.59 13.07
CA GLN A 5 26.99 -0.28 12.01
C GLN A 5 26.66 -1.06 10.74
N LYS A 6 26.30 -2.34 10.89
CA LYS A 6 25.90 -3.20 9.78
C LYS A 6 24.65 -2.66 9.08
N ALA A 7 23.66 -2.24 9.86
CA ALA A 7 22.45 -1.64 9.31
C ALA A 7 22.73 -0.34 8.55
N LYS A 8 23.62 0.52 9.06
CA LYS A 8 24.02 1.76 8.40
C LYS A 8 24.73 1.50 7.07
N VAL A 9 25.60 0.50 7.01
CA VAL A 9 26.30 0.12 5.78
C VAL A 9 25.30 -0.39 4.74
N ILE A 10 24.36 -1.24 5.15
CA ILE A 10 23.31 -1.76 4.27
C ILE A 10 22.45 -0.62 3.69
N LEU A 11 22.01 0.32 4.53
CA LEU A 11 21.24 1.49 4.10
C LEU A 11 22.01 2.35 3.11
N LYS A 12 23.30 2.58 3.37
CA LYS A 12 24.15 3.37 2.50
C LYS A 12 24.29 2.73 1.11
N ILE A 13 24.48 1.43 1.05
CA ILE A 13 24.59 0.68 -0.20
C ILE A 13 23.24 0.67 -0.94
N LEU A 14 22.14 0.45 -0.24
CA LEU A 14 20.80 0.49 -0.84
C LEU A 14 20.49 1.88 -1.41
N ASN A 15 20.82 2.95 -0.70
CA ASN A 15 20.63 4.32 -1.17
C ASN A 15 21.51 4.65 -2.38
N LYS A 16 22.71 4.09 -2.45
CA LYS A 16 23.62 4.27 -3.59
C LYS A 16 23.13 3.49 -4.81
N THR A 17 22.68 2.26 -4.61
CA THR A 17 22.19 1.36 -5.68
C THR A 17 20.82 1.77 -6.18
N TYR A 18 19.97 2.25 -5.28
CA TYR A 18 18.59 2.68 -5.58
C TYR A 18 18.36 4.12 -5.09
N PRO A 19 19.11 5.11 -5.65
CA PRO A 19 18.94 6.50 -5.22
C PRO A 19 17.56 6.99 -5.61
N LYS A 20 16.82 7.49 -4.65
CA LYS A 20 15.46 8.02 -4.85
C LYS A 20 14.49 6.97 -5.38
N ILE A 21 14.22 5.93 -4.58
CA ILE A 21 13.01 5.18 -4.76
C ILE A 21 11.87 6.14 -4.43
N LYS A 22 11.49 6.96 -5.39
CA LYS A 22 10.19 7.61 -5.35
C LYS A 22 9.19 6.48 -5.32
N VAL A 23 8.27 6.55 -4.39
CA VAL A 23 7.07 5.73 -4.47
C VAL A 23 6.50 5.97 -5.85
N PRO A 24 6.54 4.99 -6.76
CA PRO A 24 5.97 5.20 -8.09
C PRO A 24 4.45 5.35 -8.03
N LEU A 25 3.83 4.96 -6.90
CA LEU A 25 2.39 5.07 -6.71
C LEU A 25 2.02 6.46 -6.21
N LYS A 26 1.12 7.11 -6.94
CA LYS A 26 0.57 8.40 -6.56
C LYS A 26 -0.60 8.22 -5.63
N SER A 27 -0.67 9.04 -4.59
CA SER A 27 -1.76 9.01 -3.60
C SER A 27 -2.07 10.42 -3.11
N ARG A 28 -3.27 10.59 -2.57
CA ARG A 28 -3.73 11.86 -2.03
C ARG A 28 -3.61 11.93 -0.50
N ASN A 29 -3.83 10.80 0.16
CA ASN A 29 -3.74 10.65 1.61
C ASN A 29 -3.35 9.21 1.95
N VAL A 30 -3.24 8.88 3.24
CA VAL A 30 -2.84 7.53 3.66
C VAL A 30 -3.84 6.47 3.20
N PHE A 31 -5.13 6.79 3.21
CA PHE A 31 -6.16 5.86 2.74
C PHE A 31 -6.00 5.57 1.24
N THR A 32 -5.80 6.59 0.41
CA THR A 32 -5.57 6.38 -1.03
C THR A 32 -4.26 5.67 -1.30
N LEU A 33 -3.23 5.89 -0.47
CA LEU A 33 -1.99 5.12 -0.54
C LEU A 33 -2.25 3.64 -0.28
N LEU A 34 -3.02 3.31 0.75
CA LEU A 34 -3.41 1.93 1.04
C LEU A 34 -4.12 1.29 -0.15
N ILE A 35 -5.08 2.00 -0.75
CA ILE A 35 -5.81 1.53 -1.93
C ILE A 35 -4.84 1.30 -3.10
N SER A 36 -3.94 2.24 -3.38
CA SER A 36 -2.97 2.13 -4.48
C SER A 36 -2.04 0.94 -4.30
N VAL A 37 -1.53 0.71 -3.09
CA VAL A 37 -0.66 -0.44 -2.81
C VAL A 37 -1.42 -1.75 -2.97
N LEU A 38 -2.66 -1.80 -2.51
CA LEU A 38 -3.53 -2.97 -2.71
C LEU A 38 -3.75 -3.25 -4.20
N LEU A 39 -4.02 -2.22 -4.98
CA LEU A 39 -4.22 -2.35 -6.43
C LEU A 39 -2.94 -2.76 -7.15
N SER A 40 -1.77 -2.40 -6.64
CA SER A 40 -0.49 -2.70 -7.28
C SER A 40 -0.07 -4.16 -7.19
N ALA A 41 -0.73 -4.98 -6.38
CA ALA A 41 -0.45 -6.40 -6.32
C ALA A 41 -0.71 -7.05 -7.68
N GLN A 42 0.33 -7.67 -8.27
CA GLN A 42 0.27 -8.30 -9.60
C GLN A 42 -0.13 -7.33 -10.71
N CYS A 43 0.21 -6.05 -10.56
CA CYS A 43 -0.10 -5.01 -11.54
C CYS A 43 1.04 -3.99 -11.55
N THR A 44 1.25 -3.32 -12.68
CA THR A 44 2.29 -2.29 -12.76
C THR A 44 1.83 -0.99 -12.09
N ASP A 45 2.77 -0.25 -11.51
CA ASP A 45 2.48 1.04 -10.88
C ASP A 45 1.95 2.07 -11.88
N VAL A 46 2.44 2.02 -13.11
CA VAL A 46 1.96 2.88 -14.21
C VAL A 46 0.48 2.63 -14.46
N ASN A 47 0.07 1.37 -14.55
CA ASN A 47 -1.33 1.02 -14.77
C ASN A 47 -2.21 1.45 -13.59
N VAL A 48 -1.74 1.23 -12.36
CA VAL A 48 -2.45 1.67 -11.15
C VAL A 48 -2.62 3.18 -11.16
N ASN A 49 -1.56 3.94 -11.42
CA ASN A 49 -1.61 5.40 -11.47
C ASN A 49 -2.56 5.90 -12.56
N ASN A 50 -2.59 5.25 -13.72
CA ASN A 50 -3.50 5.62 -14.81
C ASN A 50 -4.97 5.43 -14.43
N VAL A 51 -5.27 4.41 -13.65
CA VAL A 51 -6.62 4.14 -13.15
C VAL A 51 -6.98 5.10 -12.02
N THR A 52 -6.11 5.25 -11.03
CA THR A 52 -6.40 6.02 -9.82
C THR A 52 -6.45 7.53 -10.05
N LYS A 53 -5.75 8.05 -11.05
CA LYS A 53 -5.82 9.49 -11.38
C LYS A 53 -7.24 9.96 -11.73
N LYS A 54 -8.09 9.03 -12.18
CA LYS A 54 -9.51 9.31 -12.48
C LYS A 54 -10.41 9.11 -11.27
N ILE A 55 -9.93 8.39 -10.25
CA ILE A 55 -10.71 8.01 -9.07
C ILE A 55 -10.50 9.00 -7.92
N TYR A 56 -9.25 9.28 -7.57
CA TYR A 56 -8.90 10.04 -6.37
C TYR A 56 -9.37 11.51 -6.35
N PRO A 57 -9.58 12.22 -7.47
CA PRO A 57 -10.19 13.55 -7.40
C PRO A 57 -11.60 13.54 -6.83
N LYS A 58 -12.34 12.43 -6.98
CA LYS A 58 -13.73 12.27 -6.54
C LYS A 58 -13.87 11.37 -5.31
N TYR A 59 -13.06 10.32 -5.21
CA TYR A 59 -13.18 9.26 -4.19
C TYR A 59 -11.85 9.10 -3.47
N TYR A 60 -11.77 9.60 -2.25
CA TYR A 60 -10.52 9.62 -1.47
C TYR A 60 -10.74 9.33 0.02
N LYS A 61 -11.94 8.93 0.41
CA LYS A 61 -12.28 8.56 1.79
C LYS A 61 -13.00 7.21 1.82
N PRO A 62 -12.92 6.46 2.94
CA PRO A 62 -13.63 5.18 3.05
C PRO A 62 -15.11 5.28 2.75
N LYS A 63 -15.79 6.34 3.23
CA LYS A 63 -17.20 6.56 3.00
C LYS A 63 -17.58 6.67 1.51
N HIS A 64 -16.68 7.21 0.70
CA HIS A 64 -16.91 7.33 -0.75
C HIS A 64 -17.01 5.96 -1.41
N PHE A 65 -16.10 5.03 -1.03
CA PHE A 65 -16.09 3.68 -1.61
C PHE A 65 -17.24 2.82 -1.12
N VAL A 66 -17.65 2.97 0.15
CA VAL A 66 -18.82 2.28 0.68
C VAL A 66 -20.09 2.76 -0.03
N LYS A 67 -20.20 4.07 -0.27
CA LYS A 67 -21.33 4.65 -0.98
C LYS A 67 -21.41 4.17 -2.44
N LEU A 68 -20.27 4.02 -3.11
CA LEU A 68 -20.19 3.48 -4.47
C LEU A 68 -20.73 2.05 -4.54
N GLY A 69 -20.38 1.24 -3.56
CA GLY A 69 -20.67 -0.18 -3.57
C GLY A 69 -19.68 -0.98 -4.43
N ARG A 70 -19.61 -2.28 -4.15
CA ARG A 70 -18.64 -3.18 -4.79
C ARG A 70 -18.70 -3.17 -6.32
N LYS A 71 -19.90 -3.20 -6.91
CA LYS A 71 -20.05 -3.27 -8.37
C LYS A 71 -19.53 -2.02 -9.08
N LYS A 72 -19.73 -0.83 -8.51
CA LYS A 72 -19.21 0.41 -9.08
C LYS A 72 -17.70 0.48 -8.93
N ILE A 73 -17.15 0.00 -7.81
CA ILE A 73 -15.70 -0.11 -7.62
C ILE A 73 -15.10 -1.03 -8.69
N GLU A 74 -15.73 -2.19 -8.95
CA GLU A 74 -15.29 -3.10 -10.01
C GLU A 74 -15.19 -2.39 -11.37
N LYS A 75 -16.17 -1.58 -11.72
CA LYS A 75 -16.17 -0.82 -12.97
C LYS A 75 -15.03 0.19 -13.02
N LEU A 76 -14.76 0.88 -11.92
CA LEU A 76 -13.68 1.87 -11.83
C LEU A 76 -12.30 1.26 -11.99
N ILE A 77 -12.07 0.06 -11.47
CA ILE A 77 -10.78 -0.62 -11.49
C ILE A 77 -10.71 -1.76 -12.50
N LYS A 78 -11.63 -1.81 -13.44
CA LYS A 78 -11.75 -2.91 -14.42
C LYS A 78 -10.45 -3.21 -15.17
N LYS A 79 -9.60 -2.21 -15.39
CA LYS A 79 -8.31 -2.37 -16.07
C LYS A 79 -7.22 -2.96 -15.18
N ILE A 80 -7.48 -3.12 -13.88
CA ILE A 80 -6.56 -3.71 -12.92
C ILE A 80 -6.76 -5.23 -12.92
N GLY A 81 -5.66 -5.99 -12.92
CA GLY A 81 -5.73 -7.45 -12.81
C GLY A 81 -6.40 -7.89 -11.50
N ILE A 82 -7.20 -8.97 -11.56
CA ILE A 82 -7.94 -9.51 -10.42
C ILE A 82 -8.87 -8.44 -9.79
N PHE A 83 -9.49 -7.62 -10.62
CA PHE A 83 -10.26 -6.46 -10.15
C PHE A 83 -11.45 -6.82 -9.27
N ARG A 84 -12.08 -7.97 -9.47
CA ARG A 84 -13.23 -8.39 -8.67
C ARG A 84 -12.86 -8.65 -7.21
N ILE A 85 -11.76 -9.37 -6.98
CA ILE A 85 -11.25 -9.63 -5.64
C ILE A 85 -10.77 -8.33 -4.98
N LYS A 86 -10.06 -7.50 -5.73
CA LYS A 86 -9.58 -6.20 -5.24
C LYS A 86 -10.72 -5.26 -4.89
N ALA A 87 -11.78 -5.21 -5.71
CA ALA A 87 -12.97 -4.40 -5.41
C ALA A 87 -13.66 -4.87 -4.13
N LYS A 88 -13.79 -6.17 -3.94
CA LYS A 88 -14.33 -6.73 -2.71
C LYS A 88 -13.49 -6.35 -1.49
N SER A 89 -12.17 -6.43 -1.60
CA SER A 89 -11.25 -6.05 -0.53
C SER A 89 -11.37 -4.56 -0.21
N ILE A 90 -11.39 -3.69 -1.21
CA ILE A 90 -11.54 -2.25 -1.04
C ILE A 90 -12.85 -1.91 -0.34
N TYR A 91 -13.95 -2.49 -0.78
CA TYR A 91 -15.26 -2.26 -0.19
C TYR A 91 -15.29 -2.71 1.28
N ASN A 92 -14.83 -3.92 1.56
CA ASN A 92 -14.85 -4.48 2.90
C ASN A 92 -13.91 -3.74 3.86
N LEU A 93 -12.68 -3.42 3.43
CA LEU A 93 -11.77 -2.65 4.28
C LEU A 93 -12.28 -1.25 4.55
N SER A 94 -12.93 -0.62 3.58
CA SER A 94 -13.52 0.70 3.77
C SER A 94 -14.63 0.67 4.83
N ARG A 95 -15.48 -0.35 4.80
CA ARG A 95 -16.50 -0.56 5.83
C ARG A 95 -15.89 -0.76 7.21
N ILE A 96 -14.86 -1.59 7.31
CA ILE A 96 -14.17 -1.85 8.58
C ILE A 96 -13.54 -0.58 9.14
N LEU A 97 -12.90 0.22 8.29
CA LEU A 97 -12.31 1.49 8.71
C LEU A 97 -13.35 2.44 9.29
N ILE A 98 -14.53 2.51 8.68
CA ILE A 98 -15.62 3.35 9.19
C ILE A 98 -16.14 2.81 10.53
N GLU A 99 -16.35 1.51 10.64
CA GLU A 99 -16.97 0.88 11.80
C GLU A 99 -16.04 0.79 13.02
N LYS A 100 -14.72 0.51 12.80
CA LYS A 100 -13.78 0.21 13.88
C LYS A 100 -12.68 1.26 14.08
N TYR A 101 -12.37 2.08 13.09
CA TYR A 101 -11.23 2.98 13.10
C TYR A 101 -11.58 4.43 12.81
N GLU A 102 -12.85 4.79 12.96
CA GLU A 102 -13.34 6.18 12.75
C GLU A 102 -12.95 6.75 11.38
N SER A 103 -13.00 5.92 10.35
CA SER A 103 -12.61 6.26 8.97
C SER A 103 -11.12 6.61 8.80
N LYS A 104 -10.27 6.20 9.74
CA LYS A 104 -8.83 6.43 9.71
C LYS A 104 -8.09 5.13 9.45
N VAL A 105 -6.94 5.21 8.78
CA VAL A 105 -6.07 4.06 8.60
C VAL A 105 -5.29 3.80 9.90
N PRO A 106 -5.32 2.57 10.45
CA PRO A 106 -4.61 2.29 11.70
C PRO A 106 -3.09 2.36 11.54
N ARG A 107 -2.40 2.88 12.56
CA ARG A 107 -0.94 3.01 12.61
C ARG A 107 -0.28 1.80 13.25
N SER A 108 -0.68 0.62 12.84
CA SER A 108 -0.19 -0.62 13.43
C SER A 108 -0.09 -1.68 12.36
N PHE A 109 1.04 -2.38 12.28
CA PHE A 109 1.20 -3.52 11.39
C PHE A 109 0.13 -4.58 11.64
N GLU A 110 -0.09 -4.91 12.92
CA GLU A 110 -1.05 -5.93 13.32
C GLU A 110 -2.47 -5.57 12.88
N GLU A 111 -2.89 -4.34 13.11
CA GLU A 111 -4.23 -3.88 12.72
C GLU A 111 -4.38 -3.77 11.19
N LEU A 112 -3.36 -3.30 10.50
CA LEU A 112 -3.36 -3.22 9.04
C LEU A 112 -3.49 -4.60 8.41
N GLU A 113 -2.75 -5.58 8.91
CA GLU A 113 -2.77 -6.94 8.37
C GLU A 113 -4.10 -7.67 8.60
N LYS A 114 -4.94 -7.20 9.53
CA LYS A 114 -6.30 -7.70 9.73
C LYS A 114 -7.28 -7.21 8.67
N LEU A 115 -6.93 -6.17 7.92
CA LEU A 115 -7.80 -5.64 6.89
C LEU A 115 -7.82 -6.55 5.65
N PRO A 116 -8.98 -6.70 4.98
CA PRO A 116 -9.07 -7.51 3.76
C PRO A 116 -8.10 -7.03 2.68
N GLY A 117 -7.37 -7.95 2.08
CA GLY A 117 -6.44 -7.65 1.01
C GLY A 117 -5.12 -7.03 1.45
N VAL A 118 -4.90 -6.83 2.74
CA VAL A 118 -3.67 -6.24 3.28
C VAL A 118 -2.78 -7.32 3.86
N GLY A 119 -1.67 -7.59 3.18
CA GLY A 119 -0.62 -8.47 3.67
C GLY A 119 0.50 -7.68 4.34
N HIS A 120 1.54 -8.39 4.79
CA HIS A 120 2.68 -7.78 5.47
C HIS A 120 3.41 -6.75 4.60
N LYS A 121 3.61 -7.04 3.32
CA LYS A 121 4.24 -6.12 2.37
C LYS A 121 3.44 -4.83 2.22
N THR A 122 2.14 -4.94 2.04
CA THR A 122 1.24 -3.78 1.94
C THR A 122 1.27 -2.95 3.21
N ALA A 123 1.19 -3.60 4.38
CA ALA A 123 1.27 -2.93 5.67
C ALA A 123 2.60 -2.19 5.83
N SER A 124 3.71 -2.81 5.43
CA SER A 124 5.05 -2.19 5.51
C SER A 124 5.14 -0.92 4.67
N VAL A 125 4.62 -0.93 3.45
CA VAL A 125 4.61 0.25 2.57
C VAL A 125 3.76 1.37 3.18
N VAL A 126 2.58 1.05 3.67
CA VAL A 126 1.69 2.04 4.30
C VAL A 126 2.34 2.65 5.55
N MET A 127 2.95 1.82 6.39
CA MET A 127 3.61 2.30 7.61
C MET A 127 4.81 3.19 7.29
N SER A 128 5.66 2.80 6.34
CA SER A 128 6.85 3.59 6.01
C SER A 128 6.53 4.86 5.24
N GLN A 129 5.66 4.79 4.24
CA GLN A 129 5.36 5.93 3.37
C GLN A 129 4.19 6.77 3.85
N GLY A 130 3.19 6.13 4.43
CA GLY A 130 2.02 6.84 4.94
C GLY A 130 2.24 7.48 6.29
N PHE A 131 2.97 6.82 7.18
CA PHE A 131 3.19 7.27 8.55
C PHE A 131 4.65 7.58 8.91
N GLY A 132 5.57 7.42 7.97
CA GLY A 132 6.98 7.74 8.19
C GLY A 132 7.74 6.77 9.09
N TYR A 133 7.24 5.56 9.33
CA TYR A 133 7.95 4.55 10.10
C TYR A 133 9.09 3.95 9.29
N ALA A 134 10.21 3.66 9.96
CA ALA A 134 11.35 2.99 9.34
C ALA A 134 11.05 1.50 9.19
N ALA A 135 10.22 1.16 8.21
CA ALA A 135 9.86 -0.21 7.89
C ALA A 135 10.20 -0.50 6.43
N PHE A 136 10.63 -1.73 6.14
CA PHE A 136 10.93 -2.15 4.78
C PHE A 136 9.85 -3.09 4.28
N ALA A 137 9.38 -2.87 3.04
CA ALA A 137 8.62 -3.87 2.31
C ALA A 137 9.62 -4.96 1.88
N VAL A 138 9.75 -6.01 2.68
CA VAL A 138 10.70 -7.09 2.41
C VAL A 138 10.11 -8.01 1.34
N ASP A 139 10.67 -7.95 0.13
CA ASP A 139 10.43 -8.95 -0.89
C ASP A 139 11.55 -10.01 -0.85
N THR A 140 11.44 -11.04 -1.67
CA THR A 140 12.41 -12.13 -1.72
C THR A 140 13.82 -11.64 -2.07
N HIS A 141 13.91 -10.61 -2.91
CA HIS A 141 15.19 -10.06 -3.35
C HIS A 141 15.91 -9.32 -2.22
N ILE A 142 15.21 -8.46 -1.50
CA ILE A 142 15.75 -7.72 -0.35
C ILE A 142 16.15 -8.69 0.77
N HIS A 143 15.32 -9.69 1.03
CA HIS A 143 15.61 -10.73 2.04
C HIS A 143 16.89 -11.48 1.70
N ARG A 144 17.11 -11.85 0.45
CA ARG A 144 18.31 -12.50 -0.03
C ARG A 144 19.57 -11.64 0.18
N LEU A 145 19.50 -10.36 -0.13
CA LEU A 145 20.59 -9.41 0.09
C LEU A 145 20.92 -9.28 1.58
N ALA A 146 19.91 -9.16 2.43
CA ALA A 146 20.09 -9.05 3.87
C ALA A 146 20.76 -10.29 4.47
N GLN A 147 20.47 -11.50 3.98
CA GLN A 147 21.08 -12.75 4.45
C GLN A 147 22.57 -12.87 4.08
N ARG A 148 22.99 -12.26 2.98
CA ARG A 148 24.40 -12.28 2.56
C ARG A 148 25.29 -11.32 3.34
N TRP A 149 24.72 -10.45 4.10
CA TRP A 149 25.41 -9.40 4.85
C TRP A 149 25.34 -9.67 6.34
#